data_1e407f9bcb539d345af83a0070955fbd
#
_entry.id   1e407f9bcb539d345af83a0070955fbd
#
_cell.length_a   1.000
_cell.length_b   1.000
_cell.length_c   1.000
_cell.angle_alpha   90.00
_cell.angle_beta   90.00
_cell.angle_gamma   90.00
#
_symmetry.space_group_name_H-M   'P 1'
#
loop_
_entity.id
_entity.type
_entity.pdbx_description
1 polymer ?
#
loop_
_entity_poly.entity_id
_entity_poly.type
_entity_poly.pdbx_seq_one_letter_code
_entity_poly.pdbx_strand_id
1 'polypeptide(L)'
;YIEFPDGLHLFFYDTTMNVKSELTANYGISWENKKLMEVKDDVVITNHDKNEVLNTEHVVWDQAKKKIYSDVFVKRTTPDGVIYGEGFDADESLNSWKLRKPRGEFLFEEEEN
;
A
#
# COMPACT_ATOMS: atom_id res chain seq x y z
N TYR A 1 -12.81 11.95 -16.11
CA TYR A 1 -11.69 11.39 -15.33
C TYR A 1 -10.51 12.35 -15.27
N ILE A 2 -9.64 12.15 -14.29
CA ILE A 2 -8.40 12.92 -14.17
C ILE A 2 -7.25 11.94 -14.27
N GLU A 3 -6.31 12.20 -15.16
CA GLU A 3 -5.14 11.35 -15.36
C GLU A 3 -3.90 12.07 -14.83
N PHE A 4 -3.04 11.31 -14.15
CA PHE A 4 -1.76 11.77 -13.62
C PHE A 4 -0.62 11.00 -14.29
N PRO A 5 -0.24 11.39 -15.53
CA PRO A 5 0.74 10.61 -16.30
C PRO A 5 2.17 10.70 -15.77
N ASP A 6 2.47 11.71 -14.97
CA ASP A 6 3.81 11.88 -14.37
C ASP A 6 3.86 11.41 -12.92
N GLY A 7 2.81 10.71 -12.47
CA GLY A 7 2.76 10.17 -11.13
C GLY A 7 2.02 11.03 -10.14
N LEU A 8 1.91 10.51 -8.92
CA LEU A 8 1.23 11.20 -7.82
C LEU A 8 1.78 10.75 -6.49
N HIS A 9 1.52 11.58 -5.48
CA HIS A 9 1.90 11.33 -4.10
C HIS A 9 0.68 11.60 -3.23
N LEU A 10 0.19 10.58 -2.54
CA LEU A 10 -0.96 10.68 -1.65
C LEU A 10 -0.51 10.58 -0.20
N PHE A 11 -1.06 11.44 0.65
CA PHE A 11 -0.77 11.45 2.07
C PHE A 11 -2.04 11.07 2.84
N PHE A 12 -1.92 10.14 3.78
CA PHE A 12 -3.01 9.72 4.63
C PHE A 12 -2.70 10.18 6.06
N TYR A 13 -3.62 10.97 6.62
CA TYR A 13 -3.42 11.58 7.93
C TYR A 13 -4.19 10.84 9.01
N ASP A 14 -3.65 10.84 10.22
CA ASP A 14 -4.38 10.35 11.38
C ASP A 14 -5.31 11.45 11.94
N THR A 15 -5.99 11.16 13.06
CA THR A 15 -6.93 12.10 13.65
C THR A 15 -6.28 13.35 14.22
N THR A 16 -4.96 13.34 14.42
CA THR A 16 -4.19 14.49 14.90
C THR A 16 -3.47 15.24 13.78
N MET A 17 -3.82 14.92 12.51
CA MET A 17 -3.26 15.54 11.30
C MET A 17 -1.78 15.25 11.07
N ASN A 18 -1.26 14.19 11.66
CA ASN A 18 0.08 13.69 11.34
C ASN A 18 0.01 12.74 10.17
N VAL A 19 1.02 12.74 9.31
CA VAL A 19 1.09 11.81 8.19
C VAL A 19 1.32 10.41 8.73
N LYS A 20 0.34 9.54 8.52
CA LYS A 20 0.38 8.16 8.97
C LYS A 20 0.92 7.23 7.90
N SER A 21 0.44 7.43 6.67
CA SER A 21 0.84 6.62 5.53
C SER A 21 0.99 7.50 4.29
N GLU A 22 1.79 7.03 3.36
CA GLU A 22 2.01 7.70 2.09
C GLU A 22 1.95 6.67 0.96
N LEU A 23 1.46 7.10 -0.19
CA LEU A 23 1.46 6.29 -1.40
C LEU A 23 2.07 7.10 -2.53
N THR A 24 3.06 6.53 -3.22
CA THR A 24 3.62 7.11 -4.44
C THR A 24 3.48 6.12 -5.58
N ALA A 25 3.30 6.65 -6.79
CA ALA A 25 3.22 5.84 -8.00
C ALA A 25 3.64 6.69 -9.19
N ASN A 26 4.07 6.04 -10.27
CA ASN A 26 4.49 6.75 -11.49
C ASN A 26 3.32 7.10 -12.40
N TYR A 27 2.15 6.52 -12.16
CA TYR A 27 0.95 6.78 -12.94
C TYR A 27 -0.29 6.66 -12.07
N GLY A 28 -1.27 7.49 -12.34
CA GLY A 28 -2.56 7.38 -11.68
C GLY A 28 -3.70 7.90 -12.55
N ILE A 29 -4.89 7.42 -12.27
CA ILE A 29 -6.11 7.88 -12.92
C ILE A 29 -7.25 7.86 -11.92
N SER A 30 -8.02 8.94 -11.87
CA SER A 30 -9.18 9.08 -11.01
C SER A 30 -10.44 9.06 -11.85
N TRP A 31 -11.34 8.14 -11.57
CA TRP A 31 -12.65 8.00 -12.21
C TRP A 31 -13.70 8.58 -11.27
N GLU A 32 -13.97 9.88 -11.39
CA GLU A 32 -14.82 10.60 -10.44
C GLU A 32 -16.25 10.03 -10.35
N ASN A 33 -16.84 9.70 -11.51
CA ASN A 33 -18.19 9.14 -11.55
C ASN A 33 -18.31 7.74 -10.96
N LYS A 34 -17.21 7.01 -10.89
CA LYS A 34 -17.16 5.66 -10.29
C LYS A 34 -16.61 5.67 -8.88
N LYS A 35 -16.10 6.80 -8.42
CA LYS A 35 -15.39 6.94 -7.14
C LYS A 35 -14.27 5.93 -6.99
N LEU A 36 -13.53 5.73 -8.10
CA LEU A 36 -12.38 4.84 -8.14
C LEU A 36 -11.13 5.63 -8.49
N MET A 37 -10.02 5.25 -7.87
CA MET A 37 -8.70 5.73 -8.27
C MET A 37 -7.82 4.52 -8.49
N GLU A 38 -7.12 4.49 -9.62
CA GLU A 38 -6.13 3.45 -9.90
C GLU A 38 -4.76 4.11 -9.95
N VAL A 39 -3.79 3.47 -9.32
CA VAL A 39 -2.39 3.87 -9.40
C VAL A 39 -1.58 2.69 -9.86
N LYS A 40 -0.55 2.93 -10.62
CA LYS A 40 0.29 1.85 -11.15
C LYS A 40 1.69 2.33 -11.44
N ASP A 41 2.56 1.36 -11.69
CA ASP A 41 3.97 1.52 -12.00
C ASP A 41 4.75 2.04 -10.79
N ASP A 42 5.49 1.14 -10.20
CA ASP A 42 6.33 1.39 -9.03
C ASP A 42 5.53 2.03 -7.89
N VAL A 43 4.48 1.35 -7.47
CA VAL A 43 3.64 1.80 -6.37
C VAL A 43 4.33 1.48 -5.05
N VAL A 44 4.51 2.48 -4.21
CA VAL A 44 5.12 2.33 -2.89
C VAL A 44 4.16 2.91 -1.85
N ILE A 45 3.77 2.06 -0.89
CA ILE A 45 2.93 2.49 0.24
C ILE A 45 3.77 2.34 1.50
N THR A 46 3.93 3.43 2.24
CA THR A 46 4.71 3.46 3.47
C THR A 46 3.78 3.71 4.64
N ASN A 47 3.82 2.85 5.66
CA ASN A 47 3.14 3.07 6.93
C ASN A 47 4.18 3.50 7.95
N HIS A 48 4.13 4.75 8.36
CA HIS A 48 5.12 5.33 9.27
C HIS A 48 4.98 4.82 10.70
N ASP A 49 3.75 4.54 11.14
CA ASP A 49 3.51 4.05 12.49
C ASP A 49 4.11 2.66 12.72
N LYS A 50 4.01 1.81 11.71
CA LYS A 50 4.48 0.42 11.81
C LYS A 50 5.85 0.22 11.21
N ASN A 51 6.40 1.23 10.56
CA ASN A 51 7.66 1.15 9.83
C ASN A 51 7.64 0.02 8.80
N GLU A 52 6.58 -0.01 8.00
CA GLU A 52 6.37 -1.03 6.96
C GLU A 52 6.25 -0.38 5.60
N VAL A 53 6.71 -1.10 4.57
CA VAL A 53 6.65 -0.63 3.18
C VAL A 53 6.03 -1.72 2.31
N LEU A 54 5.06 -1.34 1.48
CA LEU A 54 4.46 -2.20 0.47
C LEU A 54 4.93 -1.76 -0.90
N ASN A 55 5.43 -2.70 -1.70
CA ASN A 55 5.80 -2.45 -3.09
C ASN A 55 4.95 -3.31 -4.01
N THR A 56 4.34 -2.70 -5.02
CA THR A 56 3.52 -3.39 -6.00
C THR A 56 3.46 -2.58 -7.30
N GLU A 57 2.81 -3.14 -8.32
CA GLU A 57 2.71 -2.47 -9.62
C GLU A 57 1.30 -1.94 -9.92
N HIS A 58 0.32 -2.22 -9.08
CA HIS A 58 -1.05 -1.76 -9.32
C HIS A 58 -1.85 -1.76 -8.02
N VAL A 59 -2.53 -0.65 -7.75
CA VAL A 59 -3.40 -0.50 -6.58
C VAL A 59 -4.69 0.20 -6.98
N VAL A 60 -5.79 -0.25 -6.45
CA VAL A 60 -7.11 0.37 -6.64
C VAL A 60 -7.62 0.90 -5.30
N TRP A 61 -8.05 2.14 -5.29
CA TRP A 61 -8.76 2.74 -4.17
C TRP A 61 -10.22 2.88 -4.56
N ASP A 62 -11.06 2.04 -3.95
CA ASP A 62 -12.51 2.08 -4.12
C ASP A 62 -13.09 2.97 -3.02
N GLN A 63 -13.35 4.23 -3.34
CA GLN A 63 -13.80 5.21 -2.36
C GLN A 63 -15.24 4.92 -1.89
N ALA A 64 -16.06 4.34 -2.75
CA ALA A 64 -17.44 3.99 -2.40
C ALA A 64 -17.47 2.87 -1.35
N LYS A 65 -16.58 1.90 -1.46
CA LYS A 65 -16.47 0.78 -0.52
C LYS A 65 -15.47 1.04 0.60
N LYS A 66 -14.76 2.17 0.53
CA LYS A 66 -13.72 2.56 1.49
C LYS A 66 -12.63 1.50 1.63
N LYS A 67 -12.21 0.96 0.50
CA LYS A 67 -11.21 -0.11 0.45
C LYS A 67 -10.09 0.24 -0.51
N ILE A 68 -8.89 -0.23 -0.16
CA ILE A 68 -7.72 -0.16 -1.02
C ILE A 68 -7.24 -1.59 -1.23
N TYR A 69 -6.99 -1.98 -2.47
CA TYR A 69 -6.58 -3.35 -2.76
C TYR A 69 -5.68 -3.44 -3.98
N SER A 70 -5.01 -4.57 -4.09
CA SER A 70 -4.22 -4.95 -5.26
C SER A 70 -4.49 -6.41 -5.59
N ASP A 71 -4.54 -6.73 -6.88
CA ASP A 71 -4.71 -8.10 -7.38
C ASP A 71 -3.42 -8.67 -7.97
N VAL A 72 -2.31 -7.94 -7.86
CA VAL A 72 -1.03 -8.34 -8.43
C VAL A 72 0.00 -8.56 -7.32
N PHE A 73 1.16 -9.09 -7.70
CA PHE A 73 2.23 -9.39 -6.76
C PHE A 73 2.57 -8.20 -5.86
N VAL A 74 2.75 -8.48 -4.58
CA VAL A 74 3.05 -7.48 -3.54
C VAL A 74 4.22 -7.96 -2.71
N LYS A 75 5.11 -7.04 -2.38
CA LYS A 75 6.21 -7.26 -1.44
C LYS A 75 5.99 -6.34 -0.24
N ARG A 76 5.87 -6.94 0.95
CA ARG A 76 5.74 -6.18 2.20
C ARG A 76 7.03 -6.32 2.99
N THR A 77 7.68 -5.19 3.26
CA THR A 77 8.90 -5.16 4.08
C THR A 77 8.54 -4.65 5.47
N THR A 78 8.91 -5.42 6.48
CA THR A 78 8.71 -5.07 7.89
C THR A 78 10.08 -5.04 8.57
N PRO A 79 10.16 -4.52 9.82
CA PRO A 79 11.42 -4.59 10.56
C PRO A 79 11.93 -6.02 10.80
N ASP A 80 11.04 -7.01 10.77
CA ASP A 80 11.37 -8.40 11.05
C ASP A 80 11.66 -9.24 9.81
N GLY A 81 11.32 -8.76 8.63
CA GLY A 81 11.54 -9.54 7.42
C GLY A 81 10.68 -9.07 6.26
N VAL A 82 10.57 -9.93 5.27
CA VAL A 82 9.86 -9.63 4.02
C VAL A 82 8.77 -10.67 3.80
N ILE A 83 7.58 -10.21 3.44
CA ILE A 83 6.44 -11.06 3.14
C ILE A 83 5.98 -10.75 1.72
N TYR A 84 5.82 -11.80 0.91
CA TYR A 84 5.32 -11.69 -0.46
C TYR A 84 3.88 -12.19 -0.52
N GLY A 85 3.10 -11.62 -1.41
CA GLY A 85 1.72 -12.05 -1.61
C GLY A 85 1.28 -11.84 -3.04
N GLU A 86 0.12 -12.40 -3.37
CA GLU A 86 -0.52 -12.25 -4.68
C GLU A 86 -1.68 -11.24 -4.59
N GLY A 87 -1.38 -10.07 -4.04
CA GLY A 87 -2.33 -9.03 -3.81
C GLY A 87 -2.49 -8.72 -2.33
N PHE A 88 -3.29 -7.70 -2.03
CA PHE A 88 -3.62 -7.35 -0.67
C PHE A 88 -4.97 -6.66 -0.59
N ASP A 89 -5.52 -6.65 0.61
CA ASP A 89 -6.73 -5.91 0.96
C ASP A 89 -6.44 -5.04 2.16
N ALA A 90 -6.92 -3.80 2.13
CA ALA A 90 -6.75 -2.84 3.22
C ALA A 90 -7.97 -1.94 3.34
N ASP A 91 -8.16 -1.31 4.51
CA ASP A 91 -9.11 -0.22 4.63
C ASP A 91 -8.48 1.06 4.07
N GLU A 92 -9.30 2.09 3.84
CA GLU A 92 -8.78 3.33 3.22
C GLU A 92 -7.90 4.15 4.15
N SER A 93 -7.84 3.83 5.44
CA SER A 93 -6.91 4.45 6.37
C SER A 93 -5.50 3.85 6.25
N LEU A 94 -5.36 2.69 5.58
CA LEU A 94 -4.12 1.93 5.48
C LEU A 94 -3.53 1.57 6.85
N ASN A 95 -4.41 1.44 7.85
CA ASN A 95 -4.03 1.11 9.21
C ASN A 95 -3.59 -0.34 9.33
N SER A 96 -4.22 -1.20 8.54
CA SER A 96 -3.87 -2.61 8.47
C SER A 96 -4.12 -3.09 7.05
N TRP A 97 -3.31 -4.03 6.63
CA TRP A 97 -3.47 -4.67 5.34
C TRP A 97 -3.26 -6.17 5.47
N LYS A 98 -3.98 -6.92 4.67
CA LYS A 98 -3.91 -8.37 4.63
C LYS A 98 -3.44 -8.82 3.26
N LEU A 99 -2.31 -9.52 3.23
CA LEU A 99 -1.79 -10.07 1.99
C LEU A 99 -2.54 -11.33 1.62
N ARG A 100 -2.73 -11.54 0.32
CA ARG A 100 -3.33 -12.77 -0.23
C ARG A 100 -2.21 -13.75 -0.54
N LYS A 101 -2.42 -15.02 -0.17
CA LYS A 101 -1.44 -16.11 -0.38
C LYS A 101 -0.05 -15.70 0.09
N PRO A 102 0.11 -15.32 1.36
CA PRO A 102 1.38 -14.80 1.84
C PRO A 102 2.43 -15.89 1.98
N ARG A 103 3.68 -15.52 1.70
CA ARG A 103 4.86 -16.32 2.02
C ARG A 103 5.94 -15.37 2.47
N GLY A 104 6.74 -15.78 3.44
CA GLY A 104 7.66 -14.87 4.06
C GLY A 104 9.07 -15.37 4.19
N GLU A 105 9.99 -14.44 4.32
CA GLU A 105 11.38 -14.68 4.65
C GLU A 105 11.72 -13.81 5.84
N PHE A 106 12.18 -14.45 6.91
CA PHE A 106 12.49 -13.77 8.16
C PHE A 106 13.91 -14.11 8.58
N LEU A 107 14.57 -13.11 9.14
CA LEU A 107 15.90 -13.29 9.69
C LEU A 107 15.78 -13.33 11.21
N PHE A 108 16.20 -14.46 11.80
CA PHE A 108 16.23 -14.61 13.25
C PHE A 108 17.69 -14.61 13.70
N GLU A 109 17.99 -13.76 14.67
CA GLU A 109 19.28 -13.81 15.36
C GLU A 109 19.07 -14.53 16.68
N GLU A 110 19.79 -15.65 16.87
CA GLU A 110 19.84 -16.29 18.17
C GLU A 110 20.87 -15.56 19.01
N GLU A 111 20.43 -15.06 20.17
CA GLU A 111 21.36 -14.54 21.15
C GLU A 111 21.95 -15.72 21.94
N GLU A 112 23.25 -15.91 21.76
CA GLU A 112 23.97 -16.86 22.60
C GLU A 112 24.33 -16.19 23.91
N ASN A 113 23.85 -16.76 24.97
CA ASN A 113 24.18 -16.31 26.31
C ASN A 113 25.33 -17.14 26.90
#